data_13f5d536d458f7a3141cc411eac86ae6
#
_entry.id   13f5d536d458f7a3141cc411eac86ae6
#
_cell.length_a   1.000
_cell.length_b   1.000
_cell.length_c   1.000
_cell.angle_alpha   90.00
_cell.angle_beta   90.00
_cell.angle_gamma   90.00
#
_symmetry.space_group_name_H-M   'P 1'
#
loop_
_entity.id
_entity.type
_entity.pdbx_description
1 polymer ?
#
loop_
_entity_poly.entity_id
_entity_poly.type
_entity_poly.pdbx_seq_one_letter_code
_entity_poly.pdbx_strand_id
1 'polypeptide(L)'
;MGFANSAVLPKTDKQWQTVTENDIRAAYSITAKNHPGMFDVNNISFPDLLKQAKAEALALSKQMSGPQAHAAAIARFSTVLQDGHAGAFSSIDRPARRWPGFSALWRGDALKVYYSEISTIKKGDIVSQCDGQSTEALMRKRVFKFHGQVAQPGHWWQQGWRLLTDVGNPFLVPLKECEFVKPNGNTYKQVLNWSVRPKSVSKHLENAYNGDELPIDLIWPEKDIAWIAMPSFSVNDKQAADYKKVFDKIQQQRSKLLAAKAVVLDLRHNQGGSSYWSSQIAKELWGKKVVEQKTAGTTQNEQVWWRASKDNTDYVESLLDVVKDQPELLKIVKTVAAGMALSLKSGDPFYVEQETNTLNNIPQKPLTSDFKTKVFVIVPPQCASACLDALDKFKLFENTTLFGAPSSADSMYMEVRLADLPSGLGKVVVPNKVYVNRARGAGDFYKPDIAYNGVDWTTNILLEQIKRIP
;
A
#
# COMPACT_ATOMS: atom_id res chain seq x y z
N MET A 1 -0.81 -14.96 24.18
CA MET A 1 -0.79 -13.62 24.83
C MET A 1 0.52 -13.49 25.60
N GLY A 2 1.56 -12.95 25.00
CA GLY A 2 2.82 -12.64 25.66
C GLY A 2 2.71 -11.23 26.24
N PHE A 3 2.99 -11.07 27.51
CA PHE A 3 3.08 -9.78 28.18
C PHE A 3 4.12 -8.92 27.46
N ALA A 4 3.69 -7.84 26.84
CA ALA A 4 4.58 -6.80 26.37
C ALA A 4 5.30 -6.26 27.62
N ASN A 5 6.60 -6.52 27.76
CA ASN A 5 7.45 -5.79 28.67
C ASN A 5 7.25 -4.32 28.33
N SER A 6 6.71 -3.53 29.25
CA SER A 6 6.61 -2.08 29.08
C SER A 6 8.04 -1.54 28.97
N ALA A 7 8.46 -1.26 27.72
CA ALA A 7 9.79 -0.70 27.46
C ALA A 7 9.95 0.57 28.30
N VAL A 8 10.99 0.64 29.13
CA VAL A 8 11.28 1.84 29.92
C VAL A 8 11.74 2.91 28.95
N LEU A 9 10.92 3.94 28.78
CA LEU A 9 11.25 5.05 27.88
C LEU A 9 12.49 5.81 28.36
N PRO A 10 13.41 6.16 27.44
CA PRO A 10 14.52 7.04 27.72
C PRO A 10 14.06 8.39 28.30
N LYS A 11 14.82 8.95 29.23
CA LYS A 11 14.47 10.20 29.95
C LYS A 11 15.26 11.41 29.46
N THR A 12 16.40 11.18 28.78
CA THR A 12 17.30 12.25 28.32
C THR A 12 17.58 12.11 26.84
N ASP A 13 17.93 13.19 26.16
CA ASP A 13 18.30 13.18 24.73
C ASP A 13 19.47 12.23 24.45
N LYS A 14 20.43 12.14 25.38
CA LYS A 14 21.54 11.20 25.25
C LYS A 14 21.10 9.74 25.32
N GLN A 15 20.14 9.40 26.18
CA GLN A 15 19.56 8.05 26.21
C GLN A 15 18.77 7.78 24.94
N TRP A 16 17.99 8.74 24.45
CA TRP A 16 17.28 8.64 23.16
C TRP A 16 18.25 8.44 22.01
N GLN A 17 19.37 9.16 21.99
CA GLN A 17 20.41 8.96 20.98
C GLN A 17 20.93 7.51 20.97
N THR A 18 21.33 7.01 22.16
CA THR A 18 21.87 5.65 22.29
C THR A 18 20.87 4.59 21.85
N VAL A 19 19.61 4.68 22.28
CA VAL A 19 18.52 3.76 21.88
C VAL A 19 18.30 3.81 20.37
N THR A 20 18.22 5.01 19.79
CA THR A 20 18.01 5.19 18.36
C THR A 20 19.16 4.59 17.53
N GLU A 21 20.41 4.82 17.94
CA GLU A 21 21.57 4.24 17.25
C GLU A 21 21.57 2.71 17.31
N ASN A 22 21.21 2.12 18.45
CA ASN A 22 21.12 0.68 18.61
C ASN A 22 20.00 0.08 17.73
N ASP A 23 18.83 0.71 17.71
CA ASP A 23 17.71 0.26 16.89
C ASP A 23 18.00 0.35 15.39
N ILE A 24 18.64 1.44 14.92
CA ILE A 24 19.05 1.58 13.51
C ILE A 24 20.10 0.51 13.14
N ARG A 25 21.08 0.26 13.99
CA ARG A 25 22.08 -0.78 13.77
C ARG A 25 21.46 -2.17 13.74
N ALA A 26 20.49 -2.43 14.60
CA ALA A 26 19.74 -3.68 14.62
C ALA A 26 18.87 -3.82 13.36
N ALA A 27 18.14 -2.78 12.97
CA ALA A 27 17.34 -2.78 11.74
C ALA A 27 18.21 -3.09 10.51
N TYR A 28 19.39 -2.45 10.41
CA TYR A 28 20.36 -2.76 9.37
C TYR A 28 20.81 -4.23 9.42
N SER A 29 21.20 -4.74 10.60
CA SER A 29 21.72 -6.10 10.74
C SER A 29 20.65 -7.16 10.43
N ILE A 30 19.41 -6.97 10.91
CA ILE A 30 18.28 -7.86 10.65
C ILE A 30 17.98 -7.87 9.14
N THR A 31 17.91 -6.71 8.50
CA THR A 31 17.67 -6.60 7.06
C THR A 31 18.83 -7.23 6.27
N ALA A 32 20.08 -6.95 6.61
CA ALA A 32 21.25 -7.50 5.90
C ALA A 32 21.32 -9.03 5.95
N LYS A 33 20.88 -9.64 7.05
CA LYS A 33 20.89 -11.12 7.18
C LYS A 33 19.75 -11.79 6.41
N ASN A 34 18.59 -11.13 6.36
CA ASN A 34 17.34 -11.81 6.04
C ASN A 34 16.69 -11.34 4.73
N HIS A 35 16.99 -10.13 4.26
CA HIS A 35 16.34 -9.57 3.06
C HIS A 35 16.86 -10.26 1.79
N PRO A 36 15.96 -10.72 0.88
CA PRO A 36 16.38 -11.35 -0.38
C PRO A 36 17.32 -10.48 -1.22
N GLY A 37 17.09 -9.17 -1.27
CA GLY A 37 17.87 -8.20 -2.04
C GLY A 37 19.38 -8.17 -1.70
N MET A 38 19.80 -8.73 -0.58
CA MET A 38 21.23 -8.87 -0.27
C MET A 38 21.96 -9.90 -1.15
N PHE A 39 21.19 -10.79 -1.79
CA PHE A 39 21.69 -11.89 -2.61
C PHE A 39 21.04 -11.92 -4.00
N ASP A 40 20.18 -10.96 -4.31
CA ASP A 40 19.44 -10.87 -5.58
C ASP A 40 20.35 -10.28 -6.66
N VAL A 41 20.77 -11.13 -7.60
CA VAL A 41 21.60 -10.73 -8.74
C VAL A 41 20.92 -9.74 -9.68
N ASN A 42 19.58 -9.62 -9.63
CA ASN A 42 18.82 -8.67 -10.41
C ASN A 42 18.70 -7.28 -9.74
N ASN A 43 19.15 -7.17 -8.47
CA ASN A 43 19.15 -5.91 -7.72
C ASN A 43 20.47 -5.69 -6.96
N ILE A 44 21.55 -5.59 -7.70
CA ILE A 44 22.92 -5.45 -7.16
C ILE A 44 23.13 -4.16 -6.35
N SER A 45 22.23 -3.18 -6.46
CA SER A 45 22.29 -1.90 -5.74
C SER A 45 21.71 -1.97 -4.32
N PHE A 46 20.94 -2.98 -3.97
CA PHE A 46 20.27 -3.06 -2.67
C PHE A 46 21.24 -3.03 -1.46
N PRO A 47 22.38 -3.73 -1.44
CA PRO A 47 23.33 -3.66 -0.34
C PRO A 47 23.85 -2.24 -0.06
N ASP A 48 24.09 -1.43 -1.10
CA ASP A 48 24.56 -0.05 -0.94
C ASP A 48 23.43 0.87 -0.51
N LEU A 49 22.22 0.67 -1.02
CA LEU A 49 21.02 1.38 -0.57
C LEU A 49 20.75 1.12 0.93
N LEU A 50 20.92 -0.11 1.41
CA LEU A 50 20.78 -0.46 2.82
C LEU A 50 21.86 0.22 3.68
N LYS A 51 23.11 0.33 3.21
CA LYS A 51 24.17 1.10 3.88
C LYS A 51 23.81 2.58 3.96
N GLN A 52 23.29 3.15 2.88
CA GLN A 52 22.81 4.53 2.83
C GLN A 52 21.68 4.77 3.83
N ALA A 53 20.69 3.88 3.89
CA ALA A 53 19.58 3.96 4.84
C ALA A 53 20.07 4.04 6.28
N LYS A 54 21.01 3.16 6.65
CA LYS A 54 21.68 3.20 7.96
C LYS A 54 22.39 4.53 8.20
N ALA A 55 23.20 5.00 7.24
CA ALA A 55 24.00 6.20 7.40
C ALA A 55 23.12 7.44 7.60
N GLU A 56 22.08 7.60 6.80
CA GLU A 56 21.17 8.75 6.89
C GLU A 56 20.34 8.75 8.18
N ALA A 57 19.86 7.58 8.61
CA ALA A 57 19.16 7.46 9.88
C ALA A 57 20.08 7.76 11.10
N LEU A 58 21.34 7.26 11.08
CA LEU A 58 22.34 7.57 12.09
C LEU A 58 22.76 9.05 12.08
N ALA A 59 22.70 9.74 10.96
CA ALA A 59 22.95 11.19 10.92
C ALA A 59 21.88 11.97 11.71
N LEU A 60 20.61 11.52 11.64
CA LEU A 60 19.53 12.11 12.42
C LEU A 60 19.67 11.79 13.93
N SER A 61 20.20 10.63 14.31
CA SER A 61 20.36 10.25 15.72
C SER A 61 21.28 11.19 16.51
N LYS A 62 22.14 11.93 15.83
CA LYS A 62 23.01 12.95 16.46
C LYS A 62 22.26 14.19 16.96
N GLN A 63 21.01 14.38 16.54
CA GLN A 63 20.16 15.53 16.87
C GLN A 63 18.90 15.07 17.61
N MET A 64 19.04 14.13 18.55
CA MET A 64 17.91 13.60 19.30
C MET A 64 17.32 14.63 20.26
N SER A 65 15.99 14.71 20.25
CA SER A 65 15.19 15.53 21.16
C SER A 65 13.93 14.78 21.60
N GLY A 66 14.11 13.51 22.01
CA GLY A 66 13.03 12.69 22.54
C GLY A 66 12.40 11.70 21.54
N PRO A 67 11.20 11.18 21.87
CA PRO A 67 10.60 10.03 21.17
C PRO A 67 10.25 10.31 19.71
N GLN A 68 9.85 11.53 19.38
CA GLN A 68 9.45 11.86 18.03
C GLN A 68 10.66 11.96 17.06
N ALA A 69 11.82 12.32 17.58
CA ALA A 69 13.08 12.29 16.85
C ALA A 69 13.50 10.83 16.53
N HIS A 70 13.36 9.91 17.51
CA HIS A 70 13.56 8.47 17.29
C HIS A 70 12.63 7.96 16.18
N ALA A 71 11.32 8.22 16.28
CA ALA A 71 10.35 7.78 15.27
C ALA A 71 10.68 8.32 13.87
N ALA A 72 11.13 9.57 13.76
CA ALA A 72 11.55 10.16 12.50
C ALA A 72 12.84 9.54 11.92
N ALA A 73 13.83 9.22 12.77
CA ALA A 73 15.05 8.54 12.33
C ALA A 73 14.76 7.11 11.82
N ILE A 74 13.90 6.36 12.51
CA ILE A 74 13.43 5.03 12.06
C ILE A 74 12.66 5.16 10.73
N ALA A 75 11.77 6.17 10.59
CA ALA A 75 11.08 6.41 9.33
C ALA A 75 12.04 6.76 8.18
N ARG A 76 13.13 7.50 8.46
CA ARG A 76 14.16 7.79 7.45
C ARG A 76 14.87 6.54 6.97
N PHE A 77 15.20 5.60 7.86
CA PHE A 77 15.77 4.31 7.47
C PHE A 77 14.88 3.61 6.44
N SER A 78 13.58 3.56 6.67
CA SER A 78 12.61 2.90 5.78
C SER A 78 12.45 3.62 4.45
N THR A 79 12.34 4.96 4.47
CA THR A 79 12.11 5.71 3.21
C THR A 79 13.29 5.67 2.25
N VAL A 80 14.52 5.48 2.73
CA VAL A 80 15.70 5.31 1.86
C VAL A 80 15.67 3.99 1.12
N LEU A 81 15.12 2.92 1.72
CA LEU A 81 15.06 1.60 1.08
C LEU A 81 14.14 1.57 -0.15
N GLN A 82 13.22 2.53 -0.28
CA GLN A 82 12.29 2.62 -1.41
C GLN A 82 11.52 1.32 -1.67
N ASP A 83 11.17 0.58 -0.60
CA ASP A 83 10.46 -0.68 -0.64
C ASP A 83 9.28 -0.64 0.34
N GLY A 84 8.07 -0.98 -0.13
CA GLY A 84 6.87 -1.04 0.70
C GLY A 84 6.84 -2.25 1.65
N HIS A 85 7.64 -3.28 1.37
CA HIS A 85 7.72 -4.52 2.13
C HIS A 85 9.00 -4.64 2.96
N ALA A 86 9.87 -3.62 2.97
CA ALA A 86 11.09 -3.57 3.79
C ALA A 86 11.23 -2.27 4.55
N GLY A 87 11.84 -2.30 5.72
CA GLY A 87 12.11 -1.13 6.54
C GLY A 87 11.92 -1.37 8.03
N ALA A 88 11.68 -0.32 8.75
CA ALA A 88 11.35 -0.36 10.16
C ALA A 88 10.28 0.71 10.50
N PHE A 89 9.52 0.50 11.54
CA PHE A 89 8.59 1.48 12.05
C PHE A 89 8.64 1.57 13.57
N SER A 90 8.33 2.76 14.09
CA SER A 90 8.25 3.01 15.52
C SER A 90 6.83 2.75 16.04
N SER A 91 6.73 2.10 17.19
CA SER A 91 5.48 1.88 17.94
C SER A 91 5.21 3.00 18.98
N ILE A 92 6.03 4.04 19.00
CA ILE A 92 5.89 5.17 19.93
C ILE A 92 4.60 5.93 19.62
N ASP A 93 3.86 6.26 20.67
CA ASP A 93 2.64 7.06 20.57
C ASP A 93 2.92 8.41 19.91
N ARG A 94 2.06 8.76 18.95
CA ARG A 94 2.14 10.03 18.26
C ARG A 94 1.44 11.12 19.07
N PRO A 95 2.00 12.34 19.15
CA PRO A 95 1.33 13.46 19.78
C PRO A 95 0.05 13.83 19.03
N ALA A 96 -0.79 14.62 19.68
CA ALA A 96 -1.96 15.18 19.03
C ALA A 96 -1.56 15.90 17.74
N ARG A 97 -2.21 15.58 16.64
CA ARG A 97 -1.93 16.21 15.35
C ARG A 97 -2.27 17.68 15.39
N ARG A 98 -1.37 18.53 14.88
CA ARG A 98 -1.63 19.95 14.69
C ARG A 98 -1.87 20.24 13.21
N TRP A 99 -2.66 21.23 12.92
CA TRP A 99 -3.05 21.64 11.59
C TRP A 99 -3.28 23.16 11.50
N PRO A 100 -3.25 23.77 10.32
CA PRO A 100 -3.41 25.22 10.19
C PRO A 100 -4.87 25.69 10.00
N GLY A 101 -5.87 24.90 10.42
CA GLY A 101 -7.31 25.21 10.26
C GLY A 101 -7.91 24.74 8.93
N PHE A 102 -7.11 24.08 8.08
CA PHE A 102 -7.58 23.44 6.84
C PHE A 102 -6.74 22.20 6.53
N SER A 103 -7.25 21.35 5.63
CA SER A 103 -6.56 20.20 5.10
C SER A 103 -6.58 20.22 3.58
N ALA A 104 -5.55 19.65 2.96
CA ALA A 104 -5.45 19.51 1.53
C ALA A 104 -4.98 18.11 1.13
N LEU A 105 -5.33 17.71 -0.07
CA LEU A 105 -5.04 16.41 -0.67
C LEU A 105 -4.35 16.60 -2.00
N TRP A 106 -3.39 15.75 -2.31
CA TRP A 106 -2.82 15.74 -3.65
C TRP A 106 -3.81 15.10 -4.62
N ARG A 107 -4.12 15.82 -5.72
CA ARG A 107 -5.05 15.35 -6.76
C ARG A 107 -4.54 15.76 -8.14
N GLY A 108 -4.28 14.79 -9.00
CA GLY A 108 -3.53 15.03 -10.23
C GLY A 108 -2.10 15.46 -9.89
N ASP A 109 -1.76 16.69 -10.25
CA ASP A 109 -0.44 17.32 -10.05
C ASP A 109 -0.44 18.47 -9.03
N ALA A 110 -1.53 18.62 -8.27
CA ALA A 110 -1.73 19.75 -7.36
C ALA A 110 -2.21 19.35 -5.97
N LEU A 111 -1.80 20.12 -4.96
CA LEU A 111 -2.31 20.03 -3.60
C LEU A 111 -3.59 20.87 -3.48
N LYS A 112 -4.75 20.23 -3.39
CA LYS A 112 -6.09 20.87 -3.37
C LYS A 112 -6.69 20.83 -1.98
N VAL A 113 -7.27 21.96 -1.55
CA VAL A 113 -8.00 22.05 -0.28
C VAL A 113 -9.17 21.07 -0.29
N TYR A 114 -9.27 20.24 0.72
CA TYR A 114 -10.39 19.32 0.95
C TYR A 114 -11.42 19.90 1.93
N TYR A 115 -10.93 20.43 3.06
CA TYR A 115 -11.75 20.97 4.13
C TYR A 115 -11.09 22.19 4.77
N SER A 116 -11.86 23.19 5.17
CA SER A 116 -11.36 24.39 5.83
C SER A 116 -12.37 24.95 6.84
N GLU A 117 -11.87 25.35 8.02
CA GLU A 117 -12.58 26.20 9.01
C GLU A 117 -12.29 27.69 8.79
N ILE A 118 -11.36 28.02 7.87
CA ILE A 118 -10.99 29.40 7.53
C ILE A 118 -11.90 29.89 6.40
N SER A 119 -12.64 30.96 6.64
CA SER A 119 -13.66 31.46 5.69
C SER A 119 -13.11 31.89 4.34
N THR A 120 -11.85 32.32 4.27
CA THR A 120 -11.18 32.75 3.03
C THR A 120 -10.72 31.58 2.17
N ILE A 121 -10.44 30.41 2.76
CA ILE A 121 -9.95 29.20 2.09
C ILE A 121 -11.13 28.29 1.75
N LYS A 122 -11.29 27.96 0.47
CA LYS A 122 -12.43 27.15 0.00
C LYS A 122 -11.96 25.78 -0.50
N LYS A 123 -12.85 24.80 -0.37
CA LYS A 123 -12.66 23.48 -0.99
C LYS A 123 -12.40 23.62 -2.48
N GLY A 124 -11.35 22.94 -2.97
CA GLY A 124 -10.91 23.01 -4.35
C GLY A 124 -9.87 24.08 -4.65
N ASP A 125 -9.62 25.07 -3.73
CA ASP A 125 -8.48 25.98 -3.88
C ASP A 125 -7.17 25.17 -3.93
N ILE A 126 -6.22 25.59 -4.77
CA ILE A 126 -4.92 24.95 -4.89
C ILE A 126 -3.92 25.64 -3.98
N VAL A 127 -3.23 24.89 -3.14
CA VAL A 127 -2.07 25.38 -2.41
C VAL A 127 -0.88 25.35 -3.36
N SER A 128 -0.46 26.51 -3.88
CA SER A 128 0.58 26.61 -4.91
C SER A 128 1.98 26.58 -4.31
N GLN A 129 2.20 27.34 -3.25
CA GLN A 129 3.48 27.45 -2.56
C GLN A 129 3.30 27.76 -1.07
N CYS A 130 4.29 27.44 -0.24
CA CYS A 130 4.38 27.90 1.14
C CYS A 130 5.82 28.32 1.45
N ASP A 131 5.96 29.39 2.24
CA ASP A 131 7.26 29.98 2.62
C ASP A 131 8.18 30.20 1.39
N GLY A 132 7.61 30.63 0.25
CA GLY A 132 8.33 30.90 -0.99
C GLY A 132 8.80 29.67 -1.77
N GLN A 133 8.39 28.46 -1.38
CA GLN A 133 8.71 27.21 -2.08
C GLN A 133 7.44 26.57 -2.64
N SER A 134 7.50 26.04 -3.86
CA SER A 134 6.36 25.31 -4.44
C SER A 134 5.95 24.10 -3.57
N THR A 135 4.66 23.76 -3.58
CA THR A 135 4.20 22.57 -2.84
C THR A 135 4.88 21.30 -3.30
N GLU A 136 5.22 21.18 -4.59
CA GLU A 136 6.00 20.05 -5.09
C GLU A 136 7.39 19.97 -4.44
N ALA A 137 8.13 21.07 -4.40
CA ALA A 137 9.46 21.12 -3.74
C ALA A 137 9.35 20.78 -2.25
N LEU A 138 8.31 21.27 -1.57
CA LEU A 138 8.06 20.98 -0.16
C LEU A 138 7.68 19.51 0.05
N MET A 139 6.87 18.91 -0.82
CA MET A 139 6.57 17.48 -0.76
C MET A 139 7.86 16.65 -0.83
N ARG A 140 8.73 16.91 -1.81
CA ARG A 140 10.02 16.22 -1.95
C ARG A 140 10.91 16.39 -0.73
N LYS A 141 11.09 17.63 -0.27
CA LYS A 141 12.02 17.98 0.80
C LYS A 141 11.55 17.57 2.20
N ARG A 142 10.24 17.59 2.46
CA ARG A 142 9.65 17.44 3.80
C ARG A 142 8.91 16.12 3.95
N VAL A 143 7.97 15.82 3.05
CA VAL A 143 7.11 14.65 3.16
C VAL A 143 7.87 13.39 2.75
N PHE A 144 8.41 13.35 1.55
CA PHE A 144 9.14 12.17 1.04
C PHE A 144 10.50 11.93 1.71
N LYS A 145 10.97 12.84 2.52
CA LYS A 145 12.12 12.57 3.40
C LYS A 145 11.80 11.49 4.45
N PHE A 146 10.55 11.40 4.89
CA PHE A 146 10.12 10.52 5.99
C PHE A 146 8.97 9.59 5.63
N HIS A 147 8.32 9.75 4.47
CA HIS A 147 7.12 9.00 4.12
C HIS A 147 7.02 8.78 2.61
N GLY A 148 6.75 7.54 2.20
CA GLY A 148 6.49 7.19 0.80
C GLY A 148 7.71 7.29 -0.11
N GLN A 149 7.47 7.23 -1.41
CA GLN A 149 8.48 7.18 -2.47
C GLN A 149 8.14 8.24 -3.52
N VAL A 150 9.08 9.13 -3.80
CA VAL A 150 8.89 10.27 -4.70
C VAL A 150 8.64 9.85 -6.15
N ALA A 151 9.17 8.71 -6.56
CA ALA A 151 9.02 8.19 -7.92
C ALA A 151 7.62 7.60 -8.20
N GLN A 152 6.83 7.35 -7.17
CA GLN A 152 5.51 6.73 -7.32
C GLN A 152 4.38 7.77 -7.27
N PRO A 153 3.65 8.00 -8.38
CA PRO A 153 2.56 8.98 -8.41
C PRO A 153 1.45 8.72 -7.37
N GLY A 154 1.10 7.46 -7.10
CA GLY A 154 0.15 7.10 -6.04
C GLY A 154 0.57 7.60 -4.66
N HIS A 155 1.87 7.61 -4.36
CA HIS A 155 2.38 8.09 -3.08
C HIS A 155 2.22 9.62 -2.90
N TRP A 156 2.22 10.41 -3.98
CA TRP A 156 1.88 11.83 -3.88
C TRP A 156 0.46 12.02 -3.38
N TRP A 157 -0.48 11.26 -3.92
CA TRP A 157 -1.87 11.26 -3.48
C TRP A 157 -2.02 10.80 -2.03
N GLN A 158 -1.31 9.74 -1.66
CA GLN A 158 -1.35 9.17 -0.31
C GLN A 158 -0.77 10.10 0.75
N GLN A 159 0.31 10.80 0.43
CA GLN A 159 1.10 11.52 1.40
C GLN A 159 0.87 13.04 1.38
N GLY A 160 0.15 13.58 0.39
CA GLY A 160 -0.05 15.01 0.21
C GLY A 160 -0.59 15.74 1.44
N TRP A 161 -1.53 15.12 2.16
CA TRP A 161 -2.11 15.67 3.38
C TRP A 161 -1.09 15.93 4.49
N ARG A 162 0.06 15.26 4.47
CA ARG A 162 1.09 15.39 5.50
C ARG A 162 1.80 16.74 5.46
N LEU A 163 1.83 17.41 4.33
CA LEU A 163 2.46 18.72 4.23
C LEU A 163 1.84 19.75 5.19
N LEU A 164 0.54 19.64 5.42
CA LEU A 164 -0.25 20.53 6.29
C LEU A 164 -0.71 19.83 7.59
N THR A 165 0.05 18.83 8.03
CA THR A 165 -0.20 18.13 9.30
C THR A 165 1.11 17.99 10.07
N ASP A 166 1.19 18.62 11.23
CA ASP A 166 2.31 18.46 12.14
C ASP A 166 2.03 17.30 13.11
N VAL A 167 2.93 16.33 13.14
CA VAL A 167 2.92 15.16 14.02
C VAL A 167 4.05 15.18 15.04
N GLY A 168 4.65 16.34 15.25
CA GLY A 168 5.74 16.54 16.21
C GLY A 168 7.12 16.08 15.71
N ASN A 169 7.34 15.94 14.41
CA ASN A 169 8.65 15.62 13.86
C ASN A 169 9.61 16.82 14.07
N PRO A 170 10.63 16.73 14.96
CA PRO A 170 11.47 17.89 15.28
C PRO A 170 12.41 18.32 14.15
N PHE A 171 12.58 17.50 13.12
CA PHE A 171 13.37 17.85 11.93
C PHE A 171 12.59 18.67 10.89
N LEU A 172 11.32 19.00 11.19
CA LEU A 172 10.44 19.76 10.30
C LEU A 172 9.86 20.97 11.04
N VAL A 173 10.32 22.17 10.69
CA VAL A 173 9.74 23.42 11.21
C VAL A 173 8.36 23.63 10.55
N PRO A 174 7.28 23.95 11.31
CA PRO A 174 5.98 24.25 10.72
C PRO A 174 6.05 25.39 9.69
N LEU A 175 5.29 25.26 8.61
CA LEU A 175 5.16 26.30 7.59
C LEU A 175 4.46 27.53 8.17
N LYS A 176 4.80 28.73 7.67
CA LYS A 176 4.31 30.01 8.21
C LYS A 176 3.23 30.67 7.36
N GLU A 177 3.36 30.63 6.07
CA GLU A 177 2.46 31.26 5.11
C GLU A 177 2.32 30.40 3.86
N CYS A 178 1.13 30.30 3.30
CA CYS A 178 0.93 29.68 1.99
C CYS A 178 0.19 30.62 1.03
N GLU A 179 0.46 30.45 -0.26
CA GLU A 179 -0.27 31.08 -1.35
C GLU A 179 -1.21 30.06 -2.00
N PHE A 180 -2.39 30.56 -2.34
CA PHE A 180 -3.48 29.75 -2.90
C PHE A 180 -3.90 30.30 -4.25
N VAL A 181 -4.31 29.40 -5.14
CA VAL A 181 -4.93 29.73 -6.43
C VAL A 181 -6.38 29.24 -6.41
N LYS A 182 -7.32 30.15 -6.62
CA LYS A 182 -8.74 29.84 -6.74
C LYS A 182 -9.06 29.22 -8.11
N PRO A 183 -10.21 28.54 -8.27
CA PRO A 183 -10.62 28.01 -9.58
C PRO A 183 -10.70 29.04 -10.70
N ASN A 184 -10.94 30.31 -10.38
CA ASN A 184 -10.95 31.43 -11.35
C ASN A 184 -9.56 32.02 -11.65
N GLY A 185 -8.48 31.42 -11.12
CA GLY A 185 -7.10 31.86 -11.34
C GLY A 185 -6.59 32.95 -10.38
N ASN A 186 -7.45 33.57 -9.56
CA ASN A 186 -7.01 34.58 -8.59
C ASN A 186 -6.16 33.95 -7.49
N THR A 187 -5.11 34.66 -7.07
CA THR A 187 -4.23 34.25 -6.00
C THR A 187 -4.46 35.04 -4.71
N TYR A 188 -4.16 34.43 -3.58
CA TYR A 188 -4.15 35.09 -2.28
C TYR A 188 -3.21 34.38 -1.32
N LYS A 189 -2.78 35.07 -0.27
CA LYS A 189 -1.89 34.51 0.77
C LYS A 189 -2.63 34.34 2.09
N GLN A 190 -2.23 33.33 2.85
CA GLN A 190 -2.75 33.06 4.16
C GLN A 190 -1.62 32.71 5.13
N VAL A 191 -1.55 33.41 6.24
CA VAL A 191 -0.68 33.07 7.38
C VAL A 191 -1.27 31.84 8.09
N LEU A 192 -0.40 30.90 8.43
CA LEU A 192 -0.78 29.62 9.03
C LEU A 192 -0.72 29.67 10.55
N ASN A 193 -1.84 29.50 11.21
CA ASN A 193 -1.97 29.42 12.67
C ASN A 193 -2.15 27.96 13.09
N TRP A 194 -1.10 27.32 13.59
CA TRP A 194 -1.12 25.92 13.95
C TRP A 194 -1.77 25.67 15.30
N SER A 195 -2.83 24.88 15.35
CA SER A 195 -3.55 24.44 16.54
C SER A 195 -3.71 22.93 16.57
N VAL A 196 -4.07 22.36 17.71
CA VAL A 196 -4.45 20.94 17.82
C VAL A 196 -5.70 20.71 16.97
N ARG A 197 -5.66 19.69 16.10
CA ARG A 197 -6.78 19.35 15.24
C ARG A 197 -7.93 18.74 16.06
N PRO A 198 -9.15 19.29 15.97
CA PRO A 198 -10.30 18.76 16.69
C PRO A 198 -10.63 17.31 16.29
N LYS A 199 -11.15 16.51 17.22
CA LYS A 199 -11.56 15.12 16.96
C LYS A 199 -12.66 15.03 15.90
N SER A 200 -13.61 15.98 15.90
CA SER A 200 -14.67 16.09 14.88
C SER A 200 -14.13 16.22 13.46
N VAL A 201 -13.11 17.08 13.28
CA VAL A 201 -12.40 17.24 12.00
C VAL A 201 -11.65 15.96 11.63
N SER A 202 -11.02 15.29 12.60
CA SER A 202 -10.31 14.04 12.34
C SER A 202 -11.25 12.97 11.75
N LYS A 203 -12.45 12.83 12.32
CA LYS A 203 -13.49 11.91 11.82
C LYS A 203 -13.95 12.28 10.42
N HIS A 204 -14.18 13.59 10.16
CA HIS A 204 -14.54 14.07 8.82
C HIS A 204 -13.45 13.74 7.79
N LEU A 205 -12.17 13.84 8.18
CA LEU A 205 -11.04 13.56 7.31
C LEU A 205 -10.77 12.07 7.07
N GLU A 206 -11.41 11.16 7.81
CA GLU A 206 -11.32 9.71 7.53
C GLU A 206 -11.79 9.39 6.11
N ASN A 207 -12.81 10.10 5.63
CA ASN A 207 -13.35 9.94 4.28
C ASN A 207 -12.67 10.83 3.22
N ALA A 208 -11.75 11.70 3.62
CA ALA A 208 -11.11 12.64 2.70
C ALA A 208 -10.29 11.94 1.61
N TYR A 209 -9.74 10.80 1.94
CA TYR A 209 -8.72 10.15 1.14
C TYR A 209 -9.29 9.32 -0.01
N ASN A 210 -10.22 8.43 0.31
CA ASN A 210 -10.83 7.48 -0.62
C ASN A 210 -12.37 7.55 -0.65
N GLY A 211 -12.99 8.55 -0.02
CA GLY A 211 -14.43 8.65 0.13
C GLY A 211 -14.99 7.73 1.24
N ASP A 212 -16.27 7.46 1.15
CA ASP A 212 -16.97 6.52 2.02
C ASP A 212 -16.49 5.08 1.79
N GLU A 213 -16.39 4.31 2.86
CA GLU A 213 -16.09 2.88 2.81
C GLU A 213 -17.39 2.07 2.77
N LEU A 214 -17.58 1.34 1.68
CA LEU A 214 -18.69 0.39 1.56
C LEU A 214 -18.29 -0.96 2.17
N PRO A 215 -19.23 -1.68 2.81
CA PRO A 215 -18.99 -3.07 3.21
C PRO A 215 -18.76 -3.96 1.98
N ILE A 216 -18.09 -5.10 2.18
CA ILE A 216 -17.93 -6.11 1.13
C ILE A 216 -19.31 -6.60 0.72
N ASP A 217 -19.75 -6.19 -0.46
CA ASP A 217 -21.06 -6.61 -1.00
C ASP A 217 -21.14 -6.37 -2.52
N LEU A 218 -22.17 -6.98 -3.14
CA LEU A 218 -22.68 -6.64 -4.47
C LEU A 218 -24.00 -5.89 -4.28
N ILE A 219 -24.03 -4.64 -4.68
CA ILE A 219 -25.20 -3.77 -4.61
C ILE A 219 -25.55 -3.20 -5.99
N TRP A 220 -26.73 -2.62 -6.13
CA TRP A 220 -27.21 -1.97 -7.33
C TRP A 220 -27.58 -0.53 -7.00
N PRO A 221 -26.62 0.42 -7.03
CA PRO A 221 -26.93 1.84 -6.79
C PRO A 221 -27.82 2.45 -7.88
N GLU A 222 -27.83 1.85 -9.06
CA GLU A 222 -28.75 2.13 -10.16
C GLU A 222 -29.34 0.81 -10.71
N LYS A 223 -30.45 0.89 -11.43
CA LYS A 223 -31.15 -0.28 -11.96
C LYS A 223 -30.26 -1.19 -12.84
N ASP A 224 -29.37 -0.56 -13.58
CA ASP A 224 -28.51 -1.17 -14.62
C ASP A 224 -27.00 -1.01 -14.32
N ILE A 225 -26.60 -0.57 -13.14
CA ILE A 225 -25.21 -0.49 -12.71
C ILE A 225 -25.03 -1.34 -11.44
N ALA A 226 -24.22 -2.39 -11.54
CA ALA A 226 -23.81 -3.19 -10.39
C ALA A 226 -22.53 -2.60 -9.76
N TRP A 227 -22.40 -2.73 -8.44
CA TRP A 227 -21.26 -2.25 -7.68
C TRP A 227 -20.78 -3.33 -6.72
N ILE A 228 -19.54 -3.80 -6.90
CA ILE A 228 -18.91 -4.81 -6.07
C ILE A 228 -17.82 -4.13 -5.24
N ALA A 229 -18.08 -3.95 -3.94
CA ALA A 229 -17.16 -3.31 -3.02
C ALA A 229 -16.15 -4.31 -2.47
N MET A 230 -14.87 -4.01 -2.58
CA MET A 230 -13.73 -4.82 -2.15
C MET A 230 -12.73 -3.96 -1.35
N PRO A 231 -13.11 -3.44 -0.17
CA PRO A 231 -12.30 -2.46 0.57
C PRO A 231 -11.00 -3.04 1.15
N SER A 232 -10.88 -4.35 1.26
CA SER A 232 -9.69 -5.02 1.79
C SER A 232 -9.58 -6.45 1.28
N PHE A 233 -8.36 -6.92 1.05
CA PHE A 233 -8.03 -8.34 0.84
C PHE A 233 -7.31 -8.96 2.05
N SER A 234 -7.03 -8.17 3.10
CA SER A 234 -6.62 -8.64 4.42
C SER A 234 -7.86 -8.77 5.29
N VAL A 235 -8.51 -9.93 5.22
CA VAL A 235 -9.85 -10.15 5.77
C VAL A 235 -9.85 -10.98 7.04
N ASN A 236 -10.75 -10.67 7.96
CA ASN A 236 -11.12 -11.52 9.08
C ASN A 236 -12.21 -12.52 8.66
N ASP A 237 -12.58 -13.43 9.57
CA ASP A 237 -13.57 -14.51 9.31
C ASP A 237 -14.92 -13.97 8.83
N LYS A 238 -15.40 -12.86 9.42
CA LYS A 238 -16.64 -12.21 8.99
C LYS A 238 -16.54 -11.68 7.57
N GLN A 239 -15.49 -10.96 7.25
CA GLN A 239 -15.23 -10.42 5.91
C GLN A 239 -15.02 -11.54 4.88
N ALA A 240 -14.39 -12.66 5.26
CA ALA A 240 -14.28 -13.85 4.41
C ALA A 240 -15.65 -14.45 4.08
N ALA A 241 -16.55 -14.51 5.07
CA ALA A 241 -17.94 -14.95 4.85
C ALA A 241 -18.71 -13.95 3.96
N ASP A 242 -18.47 -12.65 4.09
CA ASP A 242 -19.10 -11.64 3.24
C ASP A 242 -18.65 -11.77 1.78
N TYR A 243 -17.35 -12.01 1.50
CA TYR A 243 -16.87 -12.35 0.15
C TYR A 243 -17.56 -13.57 -0.45
N LYS A 244 -17.74 -14.66 0.34
CA LYS A 244 -18.45 -15.86 -0.13
C LYS A 244 -19.88 -15.53 -0.54
N LYS A 245 -20.60 -14.69 0.23
CA LYS A 245 -21.93 -14.18 -0.16
C LYS A 245 -21.88 -13.38 -1.46
N VAL A 246 -20.83 -12.61 -1.70
CA VAL A 246 -20.66 -11.88 -2.98
C VAL A 246 -20.51 -12.86 -4.14
N PHE A 247 -19.74 -13.94 -3.98
CA PHE A 247 -19.62 -14.98 -5.02
C PHE A 247 -20.99 -15.59 -5.34
N ASP A 248 -21.77 -15.99 -4.32
CA ASP A 248 -23.12 -16.51 -4.48
C ASP A 248 -24.03 -15.50 -5.17
N LYS A 249 -23.98 -14.21 -4.78
CA LYS A 249 -24.76 -13.14 -5.44
C LYS A 249 -24.41 -12.96 -6.91
N ILE A 250 -23.12 -13.04 -7.29
CA ILE A 250 -22.70 -12.97 -8.69
C ILE A 250 -23.31 -14.10 -9.48
N GLN A 251 -23.29 -15.33 -8.97
CA GLN A 251 -23.89 -16.49 -9.62
C GLN A 251 -25.40 -16.34 -9.75
N GLN A 252 -26.10 -16.03 -8.65
CA GLN A 252 -27.55 -15.88 -8.61
C GLN A 252 -28.06 -14.76 -9.52
N GLN A 253 -27.29 -13.69 -9.68
CA GLN A 253 -27.65 -12.51 -10.45
C GLN A 253 -26.95 -12.46 -11.83
N ARG A 254 -26.41 -13.59 -12.29
CA ARG A 254 -25.63 -13.68 -13.54
C ARG A 254 -26.34 -13.03 -14.72
N SER A 255 -27.59 -13.37 -14.97
CA SER A 255 -28.36 -12.81 -16.09
C SER A 255 -28.53 -11.30 -15.98
N LYS A 256 -28.72 -10.76 -14.77
CA LYS A 256 -28.82 -9.32 -14.54
C LYS A 256 -27.47 -8.62 -14.77
N LEU A 257 -26.36 -9.24 -14.35
CA LEU A 257 -25.01 -8.72 -14.58
C LEU A 257 -24.64 -8.71 -16.06
N LEU A 258 -25.02 -9.75 -16.82
CA LEU A 258 -24.83 -9.79 -18.27
C LEU A 258 -25.63 -8.71 -19.02
N ALA A 259 -26.80 -8.34 -18.53
CA ALA A 259 -27.68 -7.31 -19.10
C ALA A 259 -27.37 -5.89 -18.54
N ALA A 260 -26.47 -5.75 -17.57
CA ALA A 260 -26.15 -4.48 -16.97
C ALA A 260 -25.43 -3.54 -17.97
N LYS A 261 -25.62 -2.24 -17.79
CA LYS A 261 -24.86 -1.21 -18.52
C LYS A 261 -23.38 -1.22 -18.10
N ALA A 262 -23.14 -1.42 -16.80
CA ALA A 262 -21.79 -1.51 -16.27
C ALA A 262 -21.75 -2.30 -14.95
N VAL A 263 -20.55 -2.85 -14.66
CA VAL A 263 -20.17 -3.36 -13.34
C VAL A 263 -19.00 -2.56 -12.82
N VAL A 264 -19.10 -2.05 -11.60
CA VAL A 264 -18.03 -1.32 -10.92
C VAL A 264 -17.36 -2.26 -9.93
N LEU A 265 -16.05 -2.41 -10.03
CA LEU A 265 -15.18 -3.11 -9.07
C LEU A 265 -14.50 -2.04 -8.21
N ASP A 266 -14.97 -1.87 -6.98
CA ASP A 266 -14.54 -0.80 -6.10
C ASP A 266 -13.40 -1.26 -5.19
N LEU A 267 -12.18 -0.80 -5.48
CA LEU A 267 -10.99 -1.06 -4.68
C LEU A 267 -10.63 0.10 -3.74
N ARG A 268 -11.49 1.11 -3.59
CA ARG A 268 -11.21 2.21 -2.63
C ARG A 268 -10.86 1.63 -1.28
N HIS A 269 -10.02 2.10 -0.49
CA HIS A 269 -9.54 1.58 0.79
C HIS A 269 -8.68 0.29 0.71
N ASN A 270 -8.62 -0.42 -0.42
CA ASN A 270 -7.84 -1.66 -0.54
C ASN A 270 -6.33 -1.37 -0.60
N GLN A 271 -5.58 -2.05 0.26
CA GLN A 271 -4.11 -1.98 0.35
C GLN A 271 -3.44 -3.33 0.09
N GLY A 272 -4.21 -4.33 -0.33
CA GLY A 272 -3.73 -5.69 -0.54
C GLY A 272 -4.20 -6.69 0.52
N GLY A 273 -3.46 -7.76 0.66
CA GLY A 273 -3.77 -8.94 1.50
C GLY A 273 -3.62 -10.23 0.70
N SER A 274 -4.68 -11.04 0.57
CA SER A 274 -4.68 -12.26 -0.22
C SER A 274 -5.27 -12.05 -1.62
N SER A 275 -4.50 -12.39 -2.65
CA SER A 275 -4.95 -12.36 -4.06
C SER A 275 -6.05 -13.37 -4.38
N TYR A 276 -6.37 -14.26 -3.44
CA TYR A 276 -7.46 -15.24 -3.56
C TYR A 276 -8.80 -14.55 -3.84
N TRP A 277 -9.12 -13.47 -3.12
CA TRP A 277 -10.43 -12.81 -3.19
C TRP A 277 -10.70 -12.19 -4.56
N SER A 278 -9.76 -11.43 -5.10
CA SER A 278 -9.86 -10.86 -6.44
C SER A 278 -9.89 -11.95 -7.53
N SER A 279 -9.14 -13.03 -7.31
CA SER A 279 -9.13 -14.17 -8.22
C SER A 279 -10.48 -14.86 -8.31
N GLN A 280 -11.18 -15.04 -7.17
CA GLN A 280 -12.52 -15.62 -7.18
C GLN A 280 -13.53 -14.67 -7.84
N ILE A 281 -13.52 -13.36 -7.53
CA ILE A 281 -14.37 -12.38 -8.23
C ILE A 281 -14.18 -12.45 -9.76
N ALA A 282 -12.93 -12.50 -10.22
CA ALA A 282 -12.65 -12.65 -11.65
C ALA A 282 -13.23 -13.95 -12.21
N LYS A 283 -13.06 -15.08 -11.52
CA LYS A 283 -13.59 -16.39 -11.93
C LYS A 283 -15.11 -16.41 -12.01
N GLU A 284 -15.79 -15.75 -11.06
CA GLU A 284 -17.25 -15.65 -11.08
C GLU A 284 -17.77 -14.75 -12.21
N LEU A 285 -17.06 -13.65 -12.53
CA LEU A 285 -17.46 -12.74 -13.61
C LEU A 285 -17.11 -13.26 -14.99
N TRP A 286 -15.87 -13.66 -15.24
CA TRP A 286 -15.40 -14.00 -16.60
C TRP A 286 -15.30 -15.50 -16.88
N GLY A 287 -15.56 -16.34 -15.88
CA GLY A 287 -15.50 -17.80 -15.98
C GLY A 287 -14.13 -18.38 -15.60
N LYS A 288 -14.15 -19.38 -14.73
CA LYS A 288 -12.95 -20.01 -14.12
C LYS A 288 -11.88 -20.38 -15.16
N LYS A 289 -12.26 -21.15 -16.21
CA LYS A 289 -11.30 -21.65 -17.22
C LYS A 289 -10.65 -20.52 -18.04
N VAL A 290 -11.42 -19.46 -18.34
CA VAL A 290 -10.91 -18.29 -19.09
C VAL A 290 -9.89 -17.53 -18.26
N VAL A 291 -10.20 -17.28 -16.97
CA VAL A 291 -9.29 -16.59 -16.05
C VAL A 291 -8.00 -17.39 -15.87
N GLU A 292 -8.10 -18.70 -15.65
CA GLU A 292 -6.94 -19.58 -15.48
C GLU A 292 -6.05 -19.60 -16.73
N GLN A 293 -6.62 -19.74 -17.92
CA GLN A 293 -5.86 -19.70 -19.16
C GLN A 293 -5.14 -18.36 -19.37
N LYS A 294 -5.85 -17.23 -19.19
CA LYS A 294 -5.25 -15.90 -19.36
C LYS A 294 -4.17 -15.61 -18.33
N THR A 295 -4.38 -15.99 -17.07
CA THR A 295 -3.38 -15.82 -16.00
C THR A 295 -2.12 -16.63 -16.27
N ALA A 296 -2.26 -17.89 -16.65
CA ALA A 296 -1.11 -18.74 -16.97
C ALA A 296 -0.25 -18.19 -18.11
N GLY A 297 -0.87 -17.51 -19.09
CA GLY A 297 -0.12 -16.82 -20.16
C GLY A 297 0.77 -15.68 -19.68
N THR A 298 0.46 -15.06 -18.52
CA THR A 298 1.25 -13.95 -17.97
C THR A 298 2.29 -14.38 -16.92
N THR A 299 2.16 -15.59 -16.36
CA THR A 299 3.05 -16.09 -15.29
C THR A 299 3.99 -17.21 -15.75
N GLN A 300 4.06 -17.49 -17.05
CA GLN A 300 4.77 -18.64 -17.62
C GLN A 300 6.25 -18.76 -17.21
N ASN A 301 6.92 -17.64 -16.98
CA ASN A 301 8.33 -17.61 -16.61
C ASN A 301 8.56 -17.07 -15.19
N GLU A 302 7.49 -16.86 -14.42
CA GLU A 302 7.59 -16.34 -13.07
C GLU A 302 8.12 -17.40 -12.12
N GLN A 303 9.13 -17.05 -11.33
CA GLN A 303 9.68 -17.90 -10.29
C GLN A 303 9.55 -17.21 -8.92
N VAL A 304 9.47 -18.01 -7.89
CA VAL A 304 9.44 -17.55 -6.49
C VAL A 304 10.66 -18.09 -5.77
N TRP A 305 11.51 -17.18 -5.30
CA TRP A 305 12.73 -17.53 -4.58
C TRP A 305 12.60 -17.13 -3.11
N TRP A 306 12.60 -18.08 -2.20
CA TRP A 306 12.53 -17.86 -0.76
C TRP A 306 13.92 -17.70 -0.16
N ARG A 307 14.15 -16.61 0.56
CA ARG A 307 15.43 -16.35 1.23
C ARG A 307 15.64 -17.33 2.38
N ALA A 308 16.53 -18.31 2.21
CA ALA A 308 16.87 -19.35 3.17
C ALA A 308 17.86 -18.84 4.24
N SER A 309 17.47 -17.81 5.00
CA SER A 309 18.17 -17.43 6.23
C SER A 309 17.56 -18.17 7.41
N LYS A 310 18.33 -18.31 8.51
CA LYS A 310 17.82 -19.00 9.71
C LYS A 310 16.50 -18.39 10.19
N ASP A 311 16.45 -17.07 10.36
CA ASP A 311 15.28 -16.39 10.92
C ASP A 311 14.04 -16.47 9.98
N ASN A 312 14.25 -16.46 8.64
CA ASN A 312 13.16 -16.61 7.69
C ASN A 312 12.67 -18.06 7.63
N THR A 313 13.57 -19.03 7.73
CA THR A 313 13.21 -20.46 7.76
C THR A 313 12.42 -20.78 9.02
N ASP A 314 12.90 -20.35 10.20
CA ASP A 314 12.18 -20.51 11.47
C ASP A 314 10.77 -19.88 11.42
N TYR A 315 10.64 -18.72 10.78
CA TYR A 315 9.34 -18.06 10.59
C TYR A 315 8.39 -18.89 9.73
N VAL A 316 8.86 -19.37 8.57
CA VAL A 316 7.99 -20.17 7.68
C VAL A 316 7.62 -21.50 8.34
N GLU A 317 8.52 -22.13 9.09
CA GLU A 317 8.19 -23.31 9.91
C GLU A 317 7.10 -23.01 10.94
N SER A 318 7.14 -21.84 11.60
CA SER A 318 6.11 -21.43 12.57
C SER A 318 4.71 -21.25 11.94
N LEU A 319 4.62 -21.01 10.65
CA LEU A 319 3.33 -20.90 9.95
C LEU A 319 2.59 -22.25 9.85
N LEU A 320 3.29 -23.37 9.98
CA LEU A 320 2.65 -24.71 9.98
C LEU A 320 1.56 -24.83 11.05
N ASP A 321 1.80 -24.28 12.24
CA ASP A 321 0.80 -24.29 13.33
C ASP A 321 -0.38 -23.33 13.02
N VAL A 322 -0.09 -22.23 12.33
CA VAL A 322 -1.11 -21.22 11.96
C VAL A 322 -2.08 -21.77 10.91
N VAL A 323 -1.57 -22.57 9.97
CA VAL A 323 -2.37 -23.08 8.84
C VAL A 323 -2.79 -24.56 9.01
N LYS A 324 -2.59 -25.17 10.18
CA LYS A 324 -2.83 -26.62 10.43
C LYS A 324 -4.22 -27.09 10.03
N ASP A 325 -5.24 -26.23 10.16
CA ASP A 325 -6.64 -26.53 9.85
C ASP A 325 -7.03 -26.17 8.39
N GLN A 326 -6.02 -25.81 7.53
CA GLN A 326 -6.20 -25.44 6.13
C GLN A 326 -5.36 -26.39 5.23
N PRO A 327 -5.88 -27.58 4.84
CA PRO A 327 -5.08 -28.65 4.23
C PRO A 327 -4.25 -28.25 3.01
N GLU A 328 -4.84 -27.47 2.09
CA GLU A 328 -4.14 -27.03 0.87
C GLU A 328 -3.00 -26.05 1.20
N LEU A 329 -3.24 -25.08 2.08
CA LEU A 329 -2.23 -24.12 2.50
C LEU A 329 -1.14 -24.80 3.34
N LEU A 330 -1.52 -25.74 4.22
CA LEU A 330 -0.58 -26.54 5.00
C LEU A 330 0.39 -27.31 4.08
N LYS A 331 -0.11 -27.89 2.99
CA LYS A 331 0.73 -28.60 2.01
C LYS A 331 1.76 -27.66 1.38
N ILE A 332 1.34 -26.46 0.97
CA ILE A 332 2.24 -25.44 0.38
C ILE A 332 3.31 -25.03 1.39
N VAL A 333 2.89 -24.64 2.61
CA VAL A 333 3.83 -24.19 3.65
C VAL A 333 4.82 -25.29 4.04
N LYS A 334 4.39 -26.56 4.13
CA LYS A 334 5.30 -27.71 4.36
C LYS A 334 6.35 -27.83 3.28
N THR A 335 5.99 -27.69 2.00
CA THR A 335 6.92 -27.77 0.88
C THR A 335 7.95 -26.65 0.95
N VAL A 336 7.50 -25.41 1.18
CA VAL A 336 8.39 -24.25 1.29
C VAL A 336 9.32 -24.37 2.50
N ALA A 337 8.79 -24.71 3.68
CA ALA A 337 9.60 -24.89 4.89
C ALA A 337 10.69 -25.94 4.72
N ALA A 338 10.34 -27.11 4.17
CA ALA A 338 11.32 -28.18 3.91
C ALA A 338 12.39 -27.75 2.88
N GLY A 339 11.99 -27.07 1.80
CA GLY A 339 12.90 -26.54 0.80
C GLY A 339 13.85 -25.49 1.37
N MET A 340 13.36 -24.55 2.17
CA MET A 340 14.19 -23.54 2.84
C MET A 340 15.16 -24.16 3.85
N ALA A 341 14.73 -25.17 4.62
CA ALA A 341 15.60 -25.88 5.56
C ALA A 341 16.75 -26.62 4.86
N LEU A 342 16.48 -27.24 3.70
CA LEU A 342 17.52 -27.88 2.88
C LEU A 342 18.49 -26.83 2.32
N SER A 343 18.01 -25.76 1.72
CA SER A 343 18.86 -24.67 1.19
C SER A 343 19.72 -24.03 2.29
N LEU A 344 19.14 -23.78 3.47
CA LEU A 344 19.89 -23.27 4.62
C LEU A 344 21.04 -24.23 5.02
N LYS A 345 20.77 -25.54 5.03
CA LYS A 345 21.78 -26.57 5.38
C LYS A 345 22.90 -26.67 4.33
N SER A 346 22.57 -26.51 3.04
CA SER A 346 23.59 -26.55 1.96
C SER A 346 24.34 -25.20 1.81
N GLY A 347 23.90 -24.15 2.47
CA GLY A 347 24.45 -22.78 2.35
C GLY A 347 23.95 -22.01 1.15
N ASP A 348 22.90 -22.51 0.46
CA ASP A 348 22.28 -21.81 -0.64
C ASP A 348 21.46 -20.62 -0.12
N PRO A 349 21.60 -19.42 -0.71
CA PRO A 349 20.87 -18.25 -0.24
C PRO A 349 19.36 -18.33 -0.47
N PHE A 350 18.90 -19.15 -1.41
CA PHE A 350 17.49 -19.27 -1.78
C PHE A 350 17.03 -20.73 -1.91
N TYR A 351 15.82 -20.98 -1.50
CA TYR A 351 14.99 -22.06 -2.00
C TYR A 351 14.16 -21.54 -3.19
N VAL A 352 14.29 -22.15 -4.36
CA VAL A 352 13.51 -21.84 -5.55
C VAL A 352 12.30 -22.78 -5.59
N GLU A 353 11.09 -22.20 -5.58
CA GLU A 353 9.88 -23.01 -5.79
C GLU A 353 9.94 -23.68 -7.16
N GLN A 354 9.69 -24.98 -7.15
CA GLN A 354 9.59 -25.71 -8.41
C GLN A 354 8.26 -25.36 -9.08
N GLU A 355 8.29 -25.05 -10.36
CA GLU A 355 7.07 -24.85 -11.16
C GLU A 355 6.17 -26.07 -10.99
N THR A 356 5.01 -25.87 -10.40
CA THR A 356 3.95 -26.86 -10.53
C THR A 356 3.54 -26.84 -12.00
N ASN A 357 3.74 -27.97 -12.72
CA ASN A 357 3.40 -28.17 -14.14
C ASN A 357 1.88 -28.01 -14.40
N THR A 358 1.31 -26.85 -14.05
CA THR A 358 -0.08 -26.50 -14.37
C THR A 358 -0.26 -26.18 -15.86
N LEU A 359 0.85 -25.98 -16.59
CA LEU A 359 0.84 -25.66 -18.02
C LEU A 359 0.36 -26.83 -18.90
N ASN A 360 0.53 -28.09 -18.46
CA ASN A 360 0.16 -29.25 -19.24
C ASN A 360 -1.36 -29.41 -19.48
N ASN A 361 -2.20 -28.64 -18.81
CA ASN A 361 -3.67 -28.71 -18.93
C ASN A 361 -4.31 -27.43 -19.50
N ILE A 362 -3.52 -26.49 -20.03
CA ILE A 362 -4.07 -25.28 -20.64
C ILE A 362 -4.58 -25.60 -22.04
N PRO A 363 -5.85 -25.33 -22.36
CA PRO A 363 -6.38 -25.52 -23.71
C PRO A 363 -5.55 -24.73 -24.71
N GLN A 364 -5.11 -25.38 -25.81
CA GLN A 364 -4.34 -24.73 -26.88
C GLN A 364 -5.16 -23.63 -27.60
N LYS A 365 -6.49 -23.77 -27.63
CA LYS A 365 -7.38 -22.77 -28.23
C LYS A 365 -7.73 -21.68 -27.23
N PRO A 366 -7.61 -20.38 -27.59
CA PRO A 366 -8.03 -19.28 -26.72
C PRO A 366 -9.50 -19.41 -26.31
N LEU A 367 -9.76 -19.36 -25.01
CA LEU A 367 -11.10 -19.34 -24.46
C LEU A 367 -11.62 -17.90 -24.38
N THR A 368 -12.90 -17.72 -24.62
CA THR A 368 -13.58 -16.41 -24.53
C THR A 368 -14.62 -16.44 -23.42
N SER A 369 -14.74 -15.33 -22.71
CA SER A 369 -15.80 -15.15 -21.72
C SER A 369 -17.10 -14.71 -22.39
N ASP A 370 -18.24 -15.17 -21.88
CA ASP A 370 -19.56 -14.64 -22.22
C ASP A 370 -19.84 -13.28 -21.55
N PHE A 371 -19.10 -12.93 -20.50
CA PHE A 371 -19.23 -11.69 -19.78
C PHE A 371 -18.56 -10.52 -20.55
N LYS A 372 -19.40 -9.77 -21.28
CA LYS A 372 -18.98 -8.63 -22.12
C LYS A 372 -19.42 -7.27 -21.54
N THR A 373 -20.15 -7.28 -20.44
CA THR A 373 -20.58 -6.07 -19.74
C THR A 373 -19.38 -5.19 -19.42
N LYS A 374 -19.48 -3.88 -19.62
CA LYS A 374 -18.44 -2.91 -19.33
C LYS A 374 -18.05 -2.97 -17.84
N VAL A 375 -16.77 -3.04 -17.54
CA VAL A 375 -16.26 -3.09 -16.15
C VAL A 375 -15.41 -1.85 -15.87
N PHE A 376 -15.76 -1.11 -14.83
CA PHE A 376 -14.94 -0.04 -14.30
C PHE A 376 -14.28 -0.50 -13.00
N VAL A 377 -12.96 -0.43 -12.93
CA VAL A 377 -12.22 -0.70 -11.69
C VAL A 377 -11.81 0.61 -11.07
N ILE A 378 -12.33 0.94 -9.89
CA ILE A 378 -11.91 2.14 -9.16
C ILE A 378 -10.57 1.85 -8.50
N VAL A 379 -9.53 2.52 -9.00
CA VAL A 379 -8.15 2.36 -8.53
C VAL A 379 -7.84 3.44 -7.49
N PRO A 380 -7.58 3.05 -6.23
CA PRO A 380 -7.12 3.99 -5.23
C PRO A 380 -5.60 4.16 -5.28
N PRO A 381 -5.07 5.28 -4.78
CA PRO A 381 -3.63 5.56 -4.83
C PRO A 381 -2.78 4.66 -3.92
N GLN A 382 -3.38 4.01 -2.91
CA GLN A 382 -2.69 3.06 -2.02
C GLN A 382 -2.79 1.60 -2.49
N CYS A 383 -3.37 1.33 -3.67
CA CYS A 383 -3.45 -0.02 -4.20
C CYS A 383 -2.04 -0.63 -4.36
N ALA A 384 -1.71 -1.59 -3.51
CA ALA A 384 -0.41 -2.26 -3.43
C ALA A 384 -0.60 -3.77 -3.20
N SER A 385 0.44 -4.57 -3.40
CA SER A 385 0.42 -6.00 -3.12
C SER A 385 -0.75 -6.71 -3.83
N ALA A 386 -1.55 -7.53 -3.15
CA ALA A 386 -2.68 -8.23 -3.75
C ALA A 386 -3.73 -7.31 -4.43
N CYS A 387 -3.76 -6.01 -4.10
CA CYS A 387 -4.57 -5.05 -4.85
C CYS A 387 -4.02 -4.83 -6.27
N LEU A 388 -2.71 -4.77 -6.44
CA LEU A 388 -2.08 -4.73 -7.77
C LEU A 388 -2.29 -6.04 -8.52
N ASP A 389 -2.24 -7.19 -7.84
CA ASP A 389 -2.55 -8.50 -8.45
C ASP A 389 -4.00 -8.56 -8.95
N ALA A 390 -4.91 -7.85 -8.29
CA ALA A 390 -6.27 -7.69 -8.79
C ALA A 390 -6.30 -6.89 -10.10
N LEU A 391 -5.53 -5.79 -10.20
CA LEU A 391 -5.42 -5.01 -11.42
C LEU A 391 -4.77 -5.81 -12.55
N ASP A 392 -3.67 -6.53 -12.26
CA ASP A 392 -3.02 -7.46 -13.20
C ASP A 392 -4.07 -8.40 -13.82
N LYS A 393 -4.95 -8.95 -12.99
CA LYS A 393 -5.96 -9.93 -13.40
C LYS A 393 -7.13 -9.30 -14.15
N PHE A 394 -7.69 -8.19 -13.66
CA PHE A 394 -8.83 -7.55 -14.29
C PHE A 394 -8.49 -6.95 -15.65
N LYS A 395 -7.26 -6.44 -15.82
CA LYS A 395 -6.76 -5.92 -17.11
C LYS A 395 -6.52 -6.98 -18.19
N LEU A 396 -6.60 -8.28 -17.87
CA LEU A 396 -6.59 -9.35 -18.88
C LEU A 396 -7.85 -9.34 -19.77
N PHE A 397 -8.88 -8.58 -19.38
CA PHE A 397 -10.16 -8.53 -20.06
C PHE A 397 -10.39 -7.16 -20.72
N GLU A 398 -10.63 -7.17 -22.03
CA GLU A 398 -10.77 -5.96 -22.87
C GLU A 398 -11.95 -5.05 -22.47
N ASN A 399 -12.98 -5.62 -21.82
CA ASN A 399 -14.12 -4.88 -21.31
C ASN A 399 -13.85 -4.16 -19.97
N THR A 400 -12.59 -4.11 -19.51
CA THR A 400 -12.16 -3.49 -18.26
C THR A 400 -11.49 -2.14 -18.49
N THR A 401 -11.96 -1.11 -17.77
CA THR A 401 -11.42 0.24 -17.76
C THR A 401 -11.01 0.62 -16.33
N LEU A 402 -9.77 1.02 -16.13
CA LEU A 402 -9.29 1.56 -14.86
C LEU A 402 -9.72 3.01 -14.70
N PHE A 403 -10.38 3.33 -13.60
CA PHE A 403 -10.89 4.66 -13.29
C PHE A 403 -10.36 5.14 -11.93
N GLY A 404 -9.92 6.38 -11.81
CA GLY A 404 -9.55 6.98 -10.52
C GLY A 404 -8.15 7.56 -10.45
N ALA A 405 -7.32 7.06 -9.52
CA ALA A 405 -5.95 7.53 -9.26
C ALA A 405 -4.89 6.59 -9.82
N PRO A 406 -3.64 7.05 -10.00
CA PRO A 406 -2.52 6.13 -10.17
C PRO A 406 -2.36 5.26 -8.92
N SER A 407 -2.12 3.97 -9.10
CA SER A 407 -1.88 3.04 -7.98
C SER A 407 -0.55 3.34 -7.28
N SER A 408 -0.33 2.71 -6.15
CA SER A 408 1.01 2.46 -5.62
C SER A 408 1.76 1.48 -6.54
N ALA A 409 3.00 1.18 -6.19
CA ALA A 409 3.79 0.13 -6.82
C ALA A 409 4.46 -0.73 -5.73
N ASP A 410 4.81 -1.95 -6.10
CA ASP A 410 5.57 -2.84 -5.24
C ASP A 410 7.02 -2.98 -5.72
N SER A 411 7.89 -3.42 -4.83
CA SER A 411 9.13 -4.10 -5.19
C SER A 411 8.84 -5.55 -5.61
N MET A 412 9.86 -6.30 -5.97
CA MET A 412 9.74 -7.74 -6.22
C MET A 412 9.77 -8.56 -4.92
N TYR A 413 10.01 -7.92 -3.77
CA TYR A 413 10.14 -8.56 -2.46
C TYR A 413 8.81 -8.62 -1.73
N MET A 414 8.42 -9.82 -1.32
CA MET A 414 7.08 -10.09 -0.78
C MET A 414 7.12 -11.03 0.43
N GLU A 415 5.95 -11.27 1.01
CA GLU A 415 5.74 -12.16 2.16
C GLU A 415 6.53 -11.69 3.38
N VAL A 416 5.98 -10.69 4.07
CA VAL A 416 6.69 -10.03 5.17
C VAL A 416 6.53 -10.74 6.50
N ARG A 417 7.60 -10.75 7.29
CA ARG A 417 7.57 -10.98 8.73
C ARG A 417 8.03 -9.75 9.50
N LEU A 418 7.72 -9.73 10.76
CA LEU A 418 8.13 -8.66 11.67
C LEU A 418 9.18 -9.19 12.65
N ALA A 419 10.19 -8.36 12.93
CA ALA A 419 11.18 -8.60 13.97
C ALA A 419 11.25 -7.40 14.91
N ASP A 420 11.35 -7.64 16.23
CA ASP A 420 11.39 -6.56 17.21
C ASP A 420 12.73 -5.82 17.18
N LEU A 421 12.67 -4.49 17.35
CA LEU A 421 13.85 -3.69 17.64
C LEU A 421 14.29 -3.91 19.10
N PRO A 422 15.60 -3.81 19.42
CA PRO A 422 16.12 -4.08 20.76
C PRO A 422 15.48 -3.25 21.87
N SER A 423 15.05 -2.05 21.54
CA SER A 423 14.38 -1.17 22.52
C SER A 423 12.95 -1.61 22.85
N GLY A 424 12.32 -2.47 22.03
CA GLY A 424 10.88 -2.75 22.08
C GLY A 424 10.00 -1.60 21.58
N LEU A 425 10.59 -0.51 21.07
CA LEU A 425 9.87 0.70 20.61
C LEU A 425 9.52 0.66 19.11
N GLY A 426 9.69 -0.46 18.46
CA GLY A 426 9.36 -0.63 17.05
C GLY A 426 9.72 -2.00 16.50
N LYS A 427 9.48 -2.17 15.20
CA LYS A 427 9.73 -3.43 14.50
C LYS A 427 10.39 -3.20 13.16
N VAL A 428 11.14 -4.19 12.71
CA VAL A 428 11.69 -4.30 11.35
C VAL A 428 10.74 -5.14 10.51
N VAL A 429 10.46 -4.67 9.30
CA VAL A 429 9.69 -5.40 8.27
C VAL A 429 10.69 -6.06 7.33
N VAL A 430 10.59 -7.36 7.19
CA VAL A 430 11.53 -8.17 6.38
C VAL A 430 10.74 -9.03 5.40
N PRO A 431 10.92 -8.87 4.08
CA PRO A 431 10.34 -9.78 3.10
C PRO A 431 11.08 -11.12 3.13
N ASN A 432 10.34 -12.20 2.90
CA ASN A 432 10.90 -13.57 2.93
C ASN A 432 11.21 -14.11 1.54
N LYS A 433 10.60 -13.56 0.48
CA LYS A 433 10.77 -14.06 -0.89
C LYS A 433 10.91 -12.93 -1.90
N VAL A 434 11.41 -13.28 -3.08
CA VAL A 434 11.49 -12.42 -4.26
C VAL A 434 10.82 -13.11 -5.44
N TYR A 435 10.05 -12.36 -6.23
CA TYR A 435 9.58 -12.81 -7.53
C TYR A 435 10.62 -12.51 -8.60
N VAL A 436 10.90 -13.50 -9.43
CA VAL A 436 11.84 -13.40 -10.55
C VAL A 436 11.06 -13.58 -11.85
N ASN A 437 11.35 -12.77 -12.85
CA ASN A 437 10.65 -12.74 -14.15
C ASN A 437 9.13 -12.48 -14.05
N ARG A 438 8.68 -11.79 -13.03
CA ARG A 438 7.28 -11.38 -12.92
C ARG A 438 6.95 -10.36 -14.01
N ALA A 439 5.77 -10.48 -14.64
CA ALA A 439 5.33 -9.59 -15.71
C ALA A 439 5.25 -8.12 -15.27
N ARG A 440 4.75 -7.85 -14.04
CA ARG A 440 4.78 -6.52 -13.42
C ARG A 440 6.13 -6.34 -12.71
N GLY A 441 6.96 -5.44 -13.24
CA GLY A 441 8.30 -5.17 -12.72
C GLY A 441 8.31 -4.41 -11.38
N ALA A 442 9.50 -4.32 -10.77
CA ALA A 442 9.70 -3.53 -9.56
C ALA A 442 9.41 -2.05 -9.83
N GLY A 443 8.55 -1.43 -9.01
CA GLY A 443 8.18 -0.03 -9.15
C GLY A 443 7.13 0.26 -10.22
N ASP A 444 6.65 -0.74 -10.95
CA ASP A 444 5.57 -0.57 -11.91
C ASP A 444 4.25 -0.29 -11.19
N PHE A 445 3.53 0.71 -11.68
CA PHE A 445 2.24 1.12 -11.17
C PHE A 445 1.20 1.20 -12.29
N TYR A 446 -0.07 1.13 -11.94
CA TYR A 446 -1.17 1.32 -12.87
C TYR A 446 -1.55 2.79 -12.95
N LYS A 447 -1.40 3.37 -14.16
CA LYS A 447 -2.05 4.63 -14.50
C LYS A 447 -3.51 4.33 -14.86
N PRO A 448 -4.51 5.04 -14.30
CA PRO A 448 -5.89 4.82 -14.69
C PRO A 448 -6.10 5.21 -16.16
N ASP A 449 -6.94 4.45 -16.85
CA ASP A 449 -7.34 4.78 -18.23
C ASP A 449 -8.12 6.10 -18.24
N ILE A 450 -8.91 6.34 -17.17
CA ILE A 450 -9.66 7.58 -16.94
C ILE A 450 -9.31 8.11 -15.54
N ALA A 451 -8.54 9.19 -15.49
CA ALA A 451 -8.14 9.82 -14.23
C ALA A 451 -9.27 10.65 -13.63
N TYR A 452 -9.51 10.51 -12.32
CA TYR A 452 -10.43 11.34 -11.58
C TYR A 452 -9.67 12.20 -10.55
N ASN A 453 -9.48 13.48 -10.87
CA ASN A 453 -8.72 14.45 -10.06
C ASN A 453 -9.61 15.31 -9.14
N GLY A 454 -10.85 14.91 -8.89
CA GLY A 454 -11.75 15.56 -7.94
C GLY A 454 -11.31 15.31 -6.50
N VAL A 455 -11.65 16.22 -5.60
CA VAL A 455 -11.32 16.09 -4.17
C VAL A 455 -12.28 15.14 -3.45
N ASP A 456 -13.51 14.99 -3.92
CA ASP A 456 -14.52 14.10 -3.35
C ASP A 456 -14.53 12.74 -4.05
N TRP A 457 -14.42 11.70 -3.25
CA TRP A 457 -14.38 10.31 -3.72
C TRP A 457 -15.53 9.46 -3.15
N THR A 458 -16.64 10.11 -2.76
CA THR A 458 -17.82 9.37 -2.30
C THR A 458 -18.44 8.54 -3.42
N THR A 459 -19.09 7.43 -3.05
CA THR A 459 -19.73 6.50 -3.98
C THR A 459 -20.66 7.23 -4.96
N ASN A 460 -21.48 8.15 -4.46
CA ASN A 460 -22.41 8.91 -5.31
C ASN A 460 -21.68 9.79 -6.34
N ILE A 461 -20.59 10.46 -5.94
CA ILE A 461 -19.81 11.29 -6.86
C ILE A 461 -19.15 10.44 -7.94
N LEU A 462 -18.52 9.33 -7.56
CA LEU A 462 -17.86 8.44 -8.52
C LEU A 462 -18.87 7.77 -9.46
N LEU A 463 -20.05 7.38 -8.96
CA LEU A 463 -21.15 6.86 -9.77
C LEU A 463 -21.57 7.86 -10.84
N GLU A 464 -21.80 9.14 -10.46
CA GLU A 464 -22.15 10.19 -11.41
C GLU A 464 -21.06 10.45 -12.46
N GLN A 465 -19.77 10.29 -12.11
CA GLN A 465 -18.69 10.37 -13.10
C GLN A 465 -18.74 9.17 -14.07
N ILE A 466 -18.90 7.97 -13.55
CA ILE A 466 -18.96 6.72 -14.36
C ILE A 466 -20.16 6.76 -15.32
N LYS A 467 -21.32 7.26 -14.90
CA LYS A 467 -22.51 7.39 -15.75
C LYS A 467 -22.29 8.29 -16.98
N ARG A 468 -21.35 9.24 -16.91
CA ARG A 468 -21.01 10.16 -18.01
C ARG A 468 -20.03 9.58 -19.01
N ILE A 469 -19.41 8.45 -18.69
CA ILE A 469 -18.47 7.77 -19.60
C ILE A 469 -19.29 7.02 -20.65
N PRO A 470 -19.04 7.26 -21.94
CA PRO A 470 -19.82 6.70 -23.04
C PRO A 470 -19.73 5.16 -23.13
#